data_43661f207881edf8a07d65312622e18d
#
_entry.id   43661f207881edf8a07d65312622e18d
#
_cell.length_a   1.000
_cell.length_b   1.000
_cell.length_c   1.000
_cell.angle_alpha   90.00
_cell.angle_beta   90.00
_cell.angle_gamma   90.00
#
_symmetry.space_group_name_H-M   'P 1'
#
loop_
_entity.id
_entity.type
_entity.pdbx_description
1 polymer ?
#
loop_
_entity_poly.entity_id
_entity_poly.type
_entity_poly.pdbx_seq_one_letter_code
_entity_poly.pdbx_strand_id
1 'polypeptide(L)'
;MKTLLTTNAAVTVLAVLVGVGTAGPPDVTQLTRPVHWVSGGGTVQYSGTLNTHAFTARIDADGQVRGQAEFQLRFIDATVHAELNCLEVVGNDAWIGGTITHSSNPAVVGPGLGILFRVQDNGEGDGSPADMTSPLVWGAVPPCSTTPPMGLIEWTHGNVRVK
;
A
#
# COMPACT_ATOMS: atom_id res chain seq x y z
N MET A 1 -42.20 73.05 42.91
CA MET A 1 -42.34 72.51 41.56
C MET A 1 -41.23 71.48 41.39
N LYS A 2 -41.54 70.21 41.43
CA LYS A 2 -40.58 69.10 41.22
C LYS A 2 -41.05 68.39 39.97
N THR A 3 -40.24 68.43 38.91
CA THR A 3 -40.44 67.78 37.63
C THR A 3 -39.93 66.40 37.71
N LEU A 4 -40.76 65.39 37.54
CA LEU A 4 -40.35 63.96 37.42
C LEU A 4 -40.06 63.68 35.97
N LEU A 5 -38.82 63.29 35.71
CA LEU A 5 -38.36 62.66 34.42
C LEU A 5 -38.65 61.18 34.48
N THR A 6 -39.49 60.69 33.60
CA THR A 6 -39.75 59.29 33.35
C THR A 6 -38.78 58.81 32.26
N THR A 7 -37.90 57.89 32.60
CA THR A 7 -36.93 57.23 31.66
C THR A 7 -37.62 55.95 31.12
N ASN A 8 -37.91 55.91 29.82
CA ASN A 8 -38.40 54.72 29.16
C ASN A 8 -37.16 53.84 28.79
N ALA A 9 -37.10 52.70 29.38
CA ALA A 9 -36.14 51.69 28.99
C ALA A 9 -36.68 50.84 27.84
N ALA A 10 -36.09 50.94 26.67
CA ALA A 10 -36.41 50.08 25.53
C ALA A 10 -35.67 48.74 25.71
N VAL A 11 -36.42 47.65 25.85
CA VAL A 11 -35.89 46.27 25.86
C VAL A 11 -35.75 45.80 24.42
N THR A 12 -34.52 45.71 23.92
CA THR A 12 -34.23 45.12 22.61
C THR A 12 -34.12 43.60 22.77
N VAL A 13 -35.10 42.88 22.24
CA VAL A 13 -35.04 41.40 22.17
C VAL A 13 -34.19 41.00 20.96
N LEU A 14 -33.01 40.47 21.23
CA LEU A 14 -32.13 39.90 20.21
C LEU A 14 -32.60 38.46 19.88
N ALA A 15 -33.25 38.27 18.74
CA ALA A 15 -33.61 36.95 18.25
C ALA A 15 -32.36 36.28 17.67
N VAL A 16 -31.81 35.27 18.37
CA VAL A 16 -30.74 34.39 17.85
C VAL A 16 -31.40 33.35 16.95
N LEU A 17 -31.26 33.51 15.65
CA LEU A 17 -31.60 32.50 14.66
C LEU A 17 -30.50 31.40 14.73
N VAL A 18 -30.79 30.30 15.41
CA VAL A 18 -30.01 29.08 15.34
C VAL A 18 -30.29 28.46 13.96
N GLY A 19 -29.37 28.68 13.02
CA GLY A 19 -29.39 27.99 11.74
C GLY A 19 -29.13 26.49 11.96
N VAL A 20 -30.18 25.67 11.81
CA VAL A 20 -30.05 24.22 11.73
C VAL A 20 -29.39 23.93 10.38
N GLY A 21 -28.04 23.78 10.36
CA GLY A 21 -27.33 23.28 9.23
C GLY A 21 -27.79 21.85 8.95
N THR A 22 -28.57 21.67 7.89
CA THR A 22 -28.85 20.32 7.36
C THR A 22 -27.53 19.76 6.86
N ALA A 23 -26.92 18.83 7.63
CA ALA A 23 -25.82 17.99 7.12
C ALA A 23 -26.37 17.29 5.89
N GLY A 24 -25.82 17.63 4.72
CA GLY A 24 -26.11 16.90 3.49
C GLY A 24 -25.78 15.43 3.67
N PRO A 25 -26.39 14.53 2.90
CA PRO A 25 -26.04 13.10 2.95
C PRO A 25 -24.51 12.98 2.71
N PRO A 26 -23.84 12.06 3.42
CA PRO A 26 -22.40 11.83 3.23
C PRO A 26 -22.14 11.58 1.75
N ASP A 27 -21.14 12.27 1.22
CA ASP A 27 -20.72 12.11 -0.17
C ASP A 27 -20.25 10.65 -0.40
N VAL A 28 -21.14 9.84 -0.96
CA VAL A 28 -20.88 8.42 -1.27
C VAL A 28 -19.87 8.23 -2.39
N THR A 29 -19.42 9.30 -3.05
CA THR A 29 -18.39 9.24 -4.07
C THR A 29 -17.00 8.89 -3.51
N GLN A 30 -16.78 9.03 -2.21
CA GLN A 30 -15.54 8.59 -1.56
C GLN A 30 -15.46 7.07 -1.33
N LEU A 31 -16.56 6.32 -1.50
CA LEU A 31 -16.61 4.88 -1.27
C LEU A 31 -16.21 4.01 -2.47
N THR A 32 -15.87 4.61 -3.61
CA THR A 32 -15.65 3.88 -4.88
C THR A 32 -14.23 3.98 -5.44
N ARG A 33 -13.23 4.34 -4.63
CA ARG A 33 -11.86 4.17 -5.08
C ARG A 33 -11.53 2.68 -5.04
N PRO A 34 -11.13 2.04 -6.18
CA PRO A 34 -10.78 0.64 -6.14
C PRO A 34 -9.63 0.46 -5.17
N VAL A 35 -9.86 -0.34 -4.13
CA VAL A 35 -8.82 -0.75 -3.19
C VAL A 35 -8.00 -1.80 -3.92
N HIS A 36 -6.88 -1.39 -4.52
CA HIS A 36 -5.94 -2.34 -5.07
C HIS A 36 -5.23 -3.06 -3.93
N TRP A 37 -5.09 -4.37 -4.08
CA TRP A 37 -4.28 -5.16 -3.19
C TRP A 37 -3.55 -6.25 -3.95
N VAL A 38 -2.44 -6.66 -3.39
CA VAL A 38 -1.62 -7.76 -3.89
C VAL A 38 -1.20 -8.64 -2.73
N SER A 39 -1.22 -9.93 -2.93
CA SER A 39 -0.64 -10.89 -2.00
C SER A 39 -0.02 -12.05 -2.77
N GLY A 40 1.00 -12.64 -2.19
CA GLY A 40 1.62 -13.81 -2.77
C GLY A 40 2.56 -14.49 -1.79
N GLY A 41 2.82 -15.74 -2.06
CA GLY A 41 3.77 -16.52 -1.27
C GLY A 41 4.12 -17.81 -1.97
N GLY A 42 5.40 -18.19 -1.84
CA GLY A 42 5.91 -19.40 -2.44
C GLY A 42 7.41 -19.38 -2.64
N THR A 43 7.86 -20.24 -3.55
CA THR A 43 9.28 -20.42 -3.85
C THR A 43 9.58 -20.10 -5.31
N VAL A 44 10.74 -19.53 -5.54
CA VAL A 44 11.23 -19.13 -6.86
C VAL A 44 12.70 -19.46 -6.98
N GLN A 45 13.11 -19.97 -8.15
CA GLN A 45 14.51 -20.33 -8.38
C GLN A 45 15.22 -19.21 -9.14
N TYR A 46 16.20 -18.58 -8.48
CA TYR A 46 17.15 -17.67 -9.13
C TYR A 46 18.50 -17.69 -8.41
N SER A 47 19.55 -17.25 -9.10
CA SER A 47 20.94 -17.32 -8.60
C SER A 47 21.35 -18.73 -8.16
N GLY A 48 20.83 -19.77 -8.82
CA GLY A 48 21.15 -21.17 -8.53
C GLY A 48 20.54 -21.75 -7.26
N THR A 49 19.69 -20.98 -6.55
CA THR A 49 19.06 -21.41 -5.29
C THR A 49 17.54 -21.22 -5.32
N LEU A 50 16.85 -21.99 -4.50
CA LEU A 50 15.41 -21.84 -4.27
C LEU A 50 15.20 -20.82 -3.17
N ASN A 51 14.62 -19.68 -3.51
CA ASN A 51 14.32 -18.58 -2.60
C ASN A 51 12.85 -18.57 -2.23
N THR A 52 12.50 -18.03 -1.07
CA THR A 52 11.11 -17.91 -0.62
C THR A 52 10.72 -16.44 -0.57
N HIS A 53 9.56 -16.12 -1.13
CA HIS A 53 8.92 -14.81 -1.04
C HIS A 53 7.56 -14.95 -0.36
N ALA A 54 7.22 -14.04 0.52
CA ALA A 54 5.89 -13.88 1.10
C ALA A 54 5.59 -12.39 1.24
N PHE A 55 4.46 -11.93 0.76
CA PHE A 55 4.13 -10.50 0.81
C PHE A 55 2.62 -10.26 0.76
N THR A 56 2.24 -9.12 1.29
CA THR A 56 0.93 -8.52 1.12
C THR A 56 1.06 -7.00 1.11
N ALA A 57 0.38 -6.34 0.19
CA ALA A 57 0.27 -4.89 0.15
C ALA A 57 -1.12 -4.48 -0.32
N ARG A 58 -1.58 -3.33 0.14
CA ARG A 58 -2.87 -2.76 -0.26
C ARG A 58 -2.80 -1.23 -0.28
N ILE A 59 -3.68 -0.64 -1.08
CA ILE A 59 -3.96 0.79 -1.04
C ILE A 59 -5.19 0.98 -0.17
N ASP A 60 -5.06 1.68 0.95
CA ASP A 60 -6.17 2.01 1.84
C ASP A 60 -7.09 3.08 1.22
N ALA A 61 -8.25 3.31 1.83
CA ALA A 61 -9.24 4.29 1.34
C ALA A 61 -8.71 5.74 1.29
N ASP A 62 -7.71 6.06 2.10
CA ASP A 62 -6.99 7.34 2.11
C ASP A 62 -5.90 7.43 1.04
N GLY A 63 -5.71 6.38 0.22
CA GLY A 63 -4.70 6.29 -0.82
C GLY A 63 -3.31 5.93 -0.31
N GLN A 64 -3.17 5.58 0.97
CA GLN A 64 -1.89 5.14 1.52
C GLN A 64 -1.65 3.66 1.22
N VAL A 65 -0.41 3.34 0.85
CA VAL A 65 0.01 1.95 0.69
C VAL A 65 0.50 1.40 2.01
N ARG A 66 0.00 0.23 2.40
CA ARG A 66 0.45 -0.51 3.58
C ARG A 66 0.65 -1.97 3.24
N GLY A 67 1.74 -2.52 3.74
CA GLY A 67 2.04 -3.91 3.52
C GLY A 67 3.31 -4.35 4.19
N GLN A 68 3.60 -5.64 4.06
CA GLN A 68 4.82 -6.25 4.56
C GLN A 68 5.27 -7.37 3.64
N ALA A 69 6.56 -7.65 3.68
CA ALA A 69 7.15 -8.76 2.96
C ALA A 69 8.24 -9.45 3.78
N GLU A 70 8.40 -10.73 3.53
CA GLU A 70 9.50 -11.55 3.98
C GLU A 70 10.13 -12.27 2.79
N PHE A 71 11.45 -12.24 2.73
CA PHE A 71 12.23 -12.90 1.71
C PHE A 71 13.30 -13.77 2.36
N GLN A 72 13.36 -15.04 1.98
CA GLN A 72 14.50 -15.92 2.32
C GLN A 72 15.39 -16.01 1.09
N LEU A 73 16.49 -15.26 1.10
CA LEU A 73 17.45 -15.13 0.00
C LEU A 73 18.64 -16.07 0.25
N ARG A 74 18.48 -17.34 -0.13
CA ARG A 74 19.45 -18.40 0.21
C ARG A 74 20.81 -18.24 -0.48
N PHE A 75 20.87 -17.56 -1.62
CA PHE A 75 22.12 -17.28 -2.32
C PHE A 75 23.04 -16.31 -1.58
N ILE A 76 22.53 -15.56 -0.60
CA ILE A 76 23.30 -14.66 0.28
C ILE A 76 23.11 -14.99 1.76
N ASP A 77 22.44 -16.12 2.07
CA ASP A 77 22.11 -16.54 3.44
C ASP A 77 21.46 -15.44 4.26
N ALA A 78 20.39 -14.85 3.72
CA ALA A 78 19.67 -13.76 4.37
C ALA A 78 18.16 -14.02 4.44
N THR A 79 17.57 -13.74 5.61
CA THR A 79 16.15 -13.51 5.79
C THR A 79 15.92 -12.01 5.93
N VAL A 80 15.05 -11.45 5.09
CA VAL A 80 14.78 -10.01 5.00
C VAL A 80 13.31 -9.76 5.28
N HIS A 81 13.02 -8.84 6.19
CA HIS A 81 11.68 -8.29 6.40
C HIS A 81 11.63 -6.86 5.92
N ALA A 82 10.52 -6.48 5.29
CA ALA A 82 10.32 -5.13 4.77
C ALA A 82 8.91 -4.62 5.03
N GLU A 83 8.80 -3.32 5.27
CA GLU A 83 7.54 -2.58 5.18
C GLU A 83 7.34 -2.10 3.76
N LEU A 84 6.14 -2.35 3.21
CA LEU A 84 5.78 -1.97 1.85
C LEU A 84 4.96 -0.68 1.88
N ASN A 85 5.41 0.31 1.13
CA ASN A 85 4.83 1.65 1.08
C ASN A 85 4.64 2.18 -0.34
N CYS A 86 4.86 1.34 -1.34
CA CYS A 86 4.63 1.63 -2.74
C CYS A 86 3.97 0.43 -3.41
N LEU A 87 2.86 0.66 -4.11
CA LEU A 87 2.13 -0.35 -4.90
C LEU A 87 1.60 0.33 -6.16
N GLU A 88 1.97 -0.20 -7.31
CA GLU A 88 1.43 0.18 -8.61
C GLU A 88 0.89 -1.06 -9.30
N VAL A 89 -0.37 -1.01 -9.71
CA VAL A 89 -1.05 -2.13 -10.38
C VAL A 89 -1.42 -1.73 -11.81
N VAL A 90 -0.98 -2.51 -12.78
CA VAL A 90 -1.28 -2.33 -14.19
C VAL A 90 -1.75 -3.66 -14.78
N GLY A 91 -3.05 -3.80 -14.97
CA GLY A 91 -3.64 -5.08 -15.39
C GLY A 91 -3.45 -6.17 -14.35
N ASN A 92 -2.77 -7.24 -14.72
CA ASN A 92 -2.42 -8.36 -13.84
C ASN A 92 -0.99 -8.27 -13.26
N ASP A 93 -0.30 -7.17 -13.49
CA ASP A 93 1.02 -6.88 -12.96
C ASP A 93 0.96 -5.97 -11.74
N ALA A 94 1.85 -6.19 -10.79
CA ALA A 94 2.04 -5.28 -9.67
C ALA A 94 3.53 -5.02 -9.42
N TRP A 95 3.91 -3.74 -9.30
CA TRP A 95 5.20 -3.28 -8.81
C TRP A 95 5.06 -2.92 -7.34
N ILE A 96 5.91 -3.48 -6.52
CA ILE A 96 5.81 -3.40 -5.07
C ILE A 96 7.14 -2.92 -4.54
N GLY A 97 7.11 -1.82 -3.80
CA GLY A 97 8.28 -1.20 -3.20
C GLY A 97 8.13 -0.97 -1.71
N GLY A 98 9.26 -0.84 -1.04
CA GLY A 98 9.27 -0.63 0.40
C GLY A 98 10.66 -0.40 0.96
N THR A 99 10.78 -0.54 2.28
CA THR A 99 12.02 -0.37 3.02
C THR A 99 12.28 -1.57 3.90
N ILE A 100 13.52 -2.09 3.89
CA ILE A 100 13.95 -3.18 4.75
C ILE A 100 13.93 -2.71 6.20
N THR A 101 13.25 -3.46 7.06
CA THR A 101 13.18 -3.19 8.51
C THR A 101 14.09 -4.11 9.31
N HIS A 102 14.31 -5.33 8.81
CA HIS A 102 15.18 -6.32 9.43
C HIS A 102 15.88 -7.19 8.40
N SER A 103 17.09 -7.63 8.74
CA SER A 103 17.84 -8.61 7.95
C SER A 103 18.73 -9.46 8.86
N SER A 104 18.81 -10.77 8.57
CA SER A 104 19.77 -11.67 9.24
C SER A 104 21.20 -11.52 8.72
N ASN A 105 21.39 -10.88 7.54
CA ASN A 105 22.71 -10.59 6.97
C ASN A 105 22.82 -9.10 6.57
N PRO A 106 22.87 -8.18 7.57
CA PRO A 106 22.80 -6.74 7.31
C PRO A 106 24.06 -6.18 6.60
N ALA A 107 25.14 -6.94 6.55
CA ALA A 107 26.34 -6.53 5.82
C ALA A 107 26.15 -6.57 4.29
N VAL A 108 25.20 -7.40 3.80
CA VAL A 108 24.91 -7.54 2.38
C VAL A 108 23.62 -6.83 2.00
N VAL A 109 22.57 -7.01 2.83
CA VAL A 109 21.24 -6.45 2.61
C VAL A 109 20.71 -5.95 3.95
N GLY A 110 20.92 -4.66 4.24
CA GLY A 110 20.70 -4.08 5.57
C GLY A 110 19.39 -3.31 5.71
N PRO A 111 18.95 -3.09 6.97
CA PRO A 111 17.82 -2.21 7.27
C PRO A 111 18.02 -0.80 6.71
N GLY A 112 16.93 -0.15 6.30
CA GLY A 112 16.93 1.18 5.70
C GLY A 112 17.14 1.20 4.18
N LEU A 113 17.57 0.09 3.57
CA LEU A 113 17.66 0.00 2.12
C LEU A 113 16.25 -0.11 1.51
N GLY A 114 16.05 0.56 0.38
CA GLY A 114 14.86 0.37 -0.44
C GLY A 114 14.81 -1.02 -1.06
N ILE A 115 13.60 -1.51 -1.32
CA ILE A 115 13.37 -2.72 -2.10
C ILE A 115 12.37 -2.45 -3.22
N LEU A 116 12.49 -3.23 -4.29
CA LEU A 116 11.53 -3.26 -5.37
C LEU A 116 11.47 -4.66 -5.98
N PHE A 117 10.25 -5.12 -6.28
CA PHE A 117 10.01 -6.33 -7.05
C PHE A 117 8.70 -6.19 -7.83
N ARG A 118 8.57 -6.98 -8.90
CA ARG A 118 7.36 -7.07 -9.72
C ARG A 118 6.78 -8.46 -9.62
N VAL A 119 5.46 -8.57 -9.65
CA VAL A 119 4.74 -9.85 -9.73
C VAL A 119 3.70 -9.77 -10.83
N GLN A 120 3.33 -10.94 -11.37
CA GLN A 120 2.27 -11.07 -12.37
C GLN A 120 1.37 -12.23 -11.98
N ASP A 121 0.07 -11.95 -11.87
CA ASP A 121 -1.01 -12.90 -11.62
C ASP A 121 -1.52 -13.42 -12.97
N ASN A 122 -1.24 -14.67 -13.28
CA ASN A 122 -1.67 -15.30 -14.55
C ASN A 122 -2.97 -16.08 -14.39
N GLY A 123 -3.65 -15.91 -13.22
CA GLY A 123 -4.93 -16.52 -12.92
C GLY A 123 -4.82 -17.89 -12.27
N GLU A 124 -5.96 -18.37 -11.83
CA GLU A 124 -6.08 -19.63 -11.11
C GLU A 124 -6.84 -20.67 -11.96
N GLY A 125 -6.50 -21.94 -11.77
CA GLY A 125 -7.20 -23.08 -12.34
C GLY A 125 -6.34 -23.94 -13.25
N ASP A 126 -6.91 -25.08 -13.59
CA ASP A 126 -6.24 -26.06 -14.48
C ASP A 126 -6.00 -25.42 -15.85
N GLY A 127 -4.74 -25.34 -16.25
CA GLY A 127 -4.32 -24.79 -17.53
C GLY A 127 -3.96 -23.29 -17.53
N SER A 128 -4.09 -22.60 -16.41
CA SER A 128 -3.51 -21.25 -16.28
C SER A 128 -1.98 -21.33 -16.32
N PRO A 129 -1.30 -20.35 -16.97
CA PRO A 129 0.15 -20.23 -16.85
C PRO A 129 0.57 -20.03 -15.38
N ALA A 130 1.80 -20.39 -15.06
CA ALA A 130 2.32 -20.12 -13.73
C ALA A 130 2.40 -18.60 -13.49
N ASP A 131 2.14 -18.20 -12.26
CA ASP A 131 2.40 -16.82 -11.83
C ASP A 131 3.88 -16.52 -11.89
N MET A 132 4.21 -15.26 -11.98
CA MET A 132 5.59 -14.83 -12.16
C MET A 132 5.99 -13.80 -11.11
N THR A 133 7.30 -13.75 -10.82
CA THR A 133 7.89 -12.70 -9.98
C THR A 133 9.23 -12.27 -10.55
N SER A 134 9.66 -11.05 -10.25
CA SER A 134 11.05 -10.67 -10.51
C SER A 134 11.95 -11.10 -9.33
N PRO A 135 13.27 -11.19 -9.53
CA PRO A 135 14.22 -11.14 -8.42
C PRO A 135 13.98 -9.87 -7.58
N LEU A 136 14.24 -9.97 -6.27
CA LEU A 136 14.24 -8.81 -5.39
C LEU A 136 15.44 -7.90 -5.73
N VAL A 137 15.15 -6.63 -5.97
CA VAL A 137 16.17 -5.57 -6.10
C VAL A 137 16.21 -4.79 -4.81
N TRP A 138 17.40 -4.41 -4.32
CA TRP A 138 17.56 -3.61 -3.10
C TRP A 138 18.64 -2.55 -3.24
N GLY A 139 18.59 -1.54 -2.37
CA GLY A 139 19.49 -0.39 -2.37
C GLY A 139 18.79 0.90 -2.78
N ALA A 140 19.39 1.66 -3.68
CA ALA A 140 18.76 2.82 -4.31
C ALA A 140 17.85 2.35 -5.45
N VAL A 141 16.58 2.09 -5.14
CA VAL A 141 15.59 1.59 -6.11
C VAL A 141 14.72 2.75 -6.64
N PRO A 142 14.28 2.69 -7.92
CA PRO A 142 13.30 3.65 -8.44
C PRO A 142 11.94 3.49 -7.75
N PRO A 143 11.08 4.54 -7.71
CA PRO A 143 9.72 4.41 -7.25
C PRO A 143 8.94 3.35 -8.05
N CYS A 144 8.12 2.52 -7.38
CA CYS A 144 7.32 1.49 -8.04
C CYS A 144 6.32 2.08 -9.06
N SER A 145 5.84 3.32 -8.81
CA SER A 145 4.94 4.04 -9.71
C SER A 145 5.54 4.36 -11.09
N THR A 146 6.86 4.24 -11.26
CA THR A 146 7.50 4.39 -12.57
C THR A 146 7.44 3.10 -13.40
N THR A 147 6.91 2.01 -12.83
CA THR A 147 6.79 0.68 -13.46
C THR A 147 8.05 0.26 -14.22
N PRO A 148 9.22 0.27 -13.58
CA PRO A 148 10.47 0.00 -14.28
C PRO A 148 10.45 -1.41 -14.89
N PRO A 149 11.09 -1.62 -16.04
CA PRO A 149 11.17 -2.93 -16.64
C PRO A 149 11.95 -3.90 -15.74
N MET A 150 11.30 -5.00 -15.34
CA MET A 150 11.90 -6.04 -14.51
C MET A 150 11.66 -7.39 -15.15
N GLY A 151 12.73 -8.18 -15.31
CA GLY A 151 12.65 -9.56 -15.83
C GLY A 151 11.81 -10.41 -14.89
N LEU A 152 10.90 -11.20 -15.44
CA LEU A 152 10.05 -12.11 -14.68
C LEU A 152 10.56 -13.54 -14.79
N ILE A 153 10.41 -14.29 -13.73
CA ILE A 153 10.67 -15.73 -13.60
C ILE A 153 9.45 -16.42 -13.00
N GLU A 154 9.19 -17.63 -13.39
CA GLU A 154 8.06 -18.40 -12.88
C GLU A 154 8.25 -18.79 -11.40
N TRP A 155 7.14 -18.77 -10.65
CA TRP A 155 7.11 -19.41 -9.35
C TRP A 155 7.29 -20.92 -9.49
N THR A 156 8.20 -21.50 -8.72
CA THR A 156 8.37 -22.96 -8.68
C THR A 156 7.19 -23.61 -7.96
N HIS A 157 6.73 -22.96 -6.87
CA HIS A 157 5.53 -23.31 -6.12
C HIS A 157 5.00 -22.03 -5.47
N GLY A 158 3.71 -21.90 -5.39
CA GLY A 158 3.05 -20.75 -4.76
C GLY A 158 2.05 -20.09 -5.68
N ASN A 159 1.55 -18.95 -5.26
CA ASN A 159 0.53 -18.19 -5.96
C ASN A 159 0.66 -16.69 -5.69
N VAL A 160 0.22 -15.89 -6.65
CA VAL A 160 0.09 -14.43 -6.56
C VAL A 160 -1.35 -14.06 -6.86
N ARG A 161 -1.85 -13.06 -6.18
CA ARG A 161 -3.14 -12.43 -6.47
C ARG A 161 -2.98 -10.94 -6.58
N VAL A 162 -3.43 -10.38 -7.70
CA VAL A 162 -3.46 -8.93 -7.99
C VAL A 162 -4.92 -8.52 -8.20
N LYS A 163 -5.37 -7.49 -7.45
CA LYS A 163 -6.75 -6.97 -7.55
C LYS A 163 -6.82 -5.47 -7.42
#